data_02c059dd7e793a4b912064d6a0d85f41
#
_entry.id   02c059dd7e793a4b912064d6a0d85f41
#
_cell.length_a   1.000
_cell.length_b   1.000
_cell.length_c   1.000
_cell.angle_alpha   90.00
_cell.angle_beta   90.00
_cell.angle_gamma   90.00
#
_symmetry.space_group_name_H-M   'P 1'
#
loop_
_entity.id
_entity.type
_entity.pdbx_description
1 polymer ?
#
loop_
_entity_poly.entity_id
_entity_poly.type
_entity_poly.pdbx_seq_one_letter_code
_entity_poly.pdbx_strand_id
1 'polypeptide(L)'
;MDTDHNQPSAQAPLHSCVDCGTQNCKYKDRSYPDFCLTTHLDEKDMQWTLERYDEGRNHDIMVASAEVEYEGYCQWTRVQEIMEFARKIGAHRIGIANCIGLIKEARIFARILRANGFEPYAVICKVAGKAKSSIGIPKECESIGAAMCNPIL
;
A
#
# COMPACT_ATOMS: atom_id res chain seq x y z
N MET A 1 55.49 11.24 -6.16
CA MET A 1 54.48 10.41 -5.45
C MET A 1 53.14 11.03 -5.74
N ASP A 2 52.59 10.64 -6.89
CA ASP A 2 51.30 11.15 -7.37
C ASP A 2 50.21 10.38 -6.69
N THR A 3 49.44 11.04 -5.83
CA THR A 3 48.24 10.49 -5.24
C THR A 3 47.06 10.77 -6.18
N ASP A 4 46.79 9.78 -7.02
CA ASP A 4 45.63 9.75 -7.91
C ASP A 4 44.34 9.66 -7.06
N HIS A 5 43.68 10.80 -6.84
CA HIS A 5 42.39 10.87 -6.24
C HIS A 5 41.32 10.54 -7.30
N ASN A 6 41.04 9.26 -7.46
CA ASN A 6 39.90 8.79 -8.22
C ASN A 6 38.60 9.25 -7.50
N GLN A 7 38.15 10.48 -7.82
CA GLN A 7 36.82 10.94 -7.43
C GLN A 7 35.80 10.16 -8.25
N PRO A 8 34.82 9.52 -7.60
CA PRO A 8 33.72 8.90 -8.34
C PRO A 8 33.01 9.98 -9.16
N SER A 9 32.90 9.76 -10.47
CA SER A 9 32.18 10.62 -11.39
C SER A 9 30.76 10.82 -10.82
N ALA A 10 30.33 12.06 -10.62
CA ALA A 10 28.99 12.38 -10.20
C ALA A 10 28.01 11.76 -11.21
N GLN A 11 27.32 10.72 -10.78
CA GLN A 11 26.26 10.12 -11.60
C GLN A 11 25.19 11.19 -11.84
N ALA A 12 24.69 11.29 -13.07
CA ALA A 12 23.60 12.18 -13.39
C ALA A 12 22.40 11.88 -12.46
N PRO A 13 21.66 12.91 -12.01
CA PRO A 13 20.54 12.72 -11.11
C PRO A 13 19.52 11.77 -11.74
N LEU A 14 19.09 10.76 -10.95
CA LEU A 14 18.06 9.83 -11.37
C LEU A 14 16.69 10.56 -11.34
N HIS A 15 16.12 10.78 -12.51
CA HIS A 15 14.78 11.35 -12.63
C HIS A 15 13.70 10.24 -12.59
N SER A 16 12.53 10.57 -12.02
CA SER A 16 11.40 9.67 -11.85
C SER A 16 10.06 10.40 -11.99
N CYS A 17 8.94 9.72 -11.74
CA CYS A 17 7.61 10.32 -11.80
C CYS A 17 7.43 11.53 -10.88
N VAL A 18 8.17 11.65 -9.78
CA VAL A 18 8.09 12.81 -8.87
C VAL A 18 8.70 14.06 -9.48
N ASP A 19 9.56 13.92 -10.48
CA ASP A 19 10.19 15.02 -11.22
C ASP A 19 9.38 15.43 -12.46
N CYS A 20 8.27 14.73 -12.74
CA CYS A 20 7.45 14.99 -13.93
C CYS A 20 6.52 16.18 -13.72
N GLY A 21 6.68 17.22 -14.52
CA GLY A 21 5.84 18.42 -14.49
C GLY A 21 4.58 18.33 -15.36
N THR A 22 4.46 17.34 -16.25
CA THR A 22 3.37 17.28 -17.23
C THR A 22 2.20 16.42 -16.82
N GLN A 23 2.43 15.27 -16.14
CA GLN A 23 1.41 14.25 -15.80
C GLN A 23 0.58 13.79 -17.01
N ASN A 24 1.14 13.80 -18.21
CA ASN A 24 0.44 13.51 -19.46
C ASN A 24 -0.05 12.06 -19.57
N CYS A 25 0.52 11.13 -18.80
CA CYS A 25 0.02 9.76 -18.69
C CYS A 25 -1.45 9.71 -18.19
N LYS A 26 -1.88 10.66 -17.36
CA LYS A 26 -3.26 10.78 -16.87
C LYS A 26 -4.23 11.23 -17.97
N TYR A 27 -3.79 12.15 -18.82
CA TYR A 27 -4.64 12.77 -19.84
C TYR A 27 -4.45 12.17 -21.23
N LYS A 28 -3.59 11.15 -21.35
CA LYS A 28 -3.21 10.53 -22.63
C LYS A 28 -2.66 11.55 -23.66
N ASP A 29 -2.11 12.65 -23.18
CA ASP A 29 -1.31 13.55 -24.00
C ASP A 29 -0.04 12.82 -24.46
N ARG A 30 0.46 13.15 -25.63
CA ARG A 30 1.57 12.44 -26.28
C ARG A 30 2.93 13.05 -26.02
N SER A 31 3.01 14.17 -25.34
CA SER A 31 4.28 14.78 -24.94
C SER A 31 4.70 14.25 -23.58
N TYR A 32 5.79 13.52 -23.53
CA TYR A 32 6.35 12.93 -22.34
C TYR A 32 7.79 13.40 -22.14
N PRO A 33 8.26 13.60 -20.90
CA PRO A 33 9.67 13.85 -20.66
C PRO A 33 10.52 12.62 -21.02
N ASP A 34 11.78 12.82 -21.38
CA ASP A 34 12.69 11.75 -21.83
C ASP A 34 12.85 10.61 -20.80
N PHE A 35 12.68 10.91 -19.51
CA PHE A 35 12.76 9.93 -18.42
C PHE A 35 11.43 9.22 -18.12
N CYS A 36 10.38 9.44 -18.90
CA CYS A 36 9.05 8.92 -18.60
C CYS A 36 8.98 7.39 -18.73
N LEU A 37 8.59 6.70 -17.66
CA LEU A 37 8.42 5.24 -17.68
C LEU A 37 7.40 4.77 -18.72
N THR A 38 6.36 5.57 -19.01
CA THR A 38 5.36 5.21 -20.02
C THR A 38 5.95 4.99 -21.40
N THR A 39 7.01 5.74 -21.75
CA THR A 39 7.68 5.64 -23.07
C THR A 39 8.81 4.61 -23.09
N HIS A 40 9.22 4.10 -21.93
CA HIS A 40 10.31 3.13 -21.76
C HIS A 40 9.85 1.77 -21.22
N LEU A 41 8.55 1.58 -21.08
CA LEU A 41 7.99 0.32 -20.59
C LEU A 41 8.16 -0.77 -21.67
N ASP A 42 8.65 -1.93 -21.28
CA ASP A 42 8.69 -3.10 -22.15
C ASP A 42 7.24 -3.60 -22.40
N GLU A 43 6.92 -3.88 -23.65
CA GLU A 43 5.61 -4.39 -24.04
C GLU A 43 5.30 -5.73 -23.34
N LYS A 44 6.31 -6.55 -23.07
CA LYS A 44 6.17 -7.81 -22.34
C LYS A 44 5.76 -7.59 -20.88
N ASP A 45 6.31 -6.55 -20.24
CA ASP A 45 5.94 -6.21 -18.87
C ASP A 45 4.51 -5.70 -18.80
N MET A 46 4.09 -4.93 -19.81
CA MET A 46 2.70 -4.48 -19.93
C MET A 46 1.76 -5.67 -20.15
N GLN A 47 2.08 -6.57 -21.08
CA GLN A 47 1.29 -7.76 -21.34
C GLN A 47 1.19 -8.65 -20.11
N TRP A 48 2.31 -8.92 -19.45
CA TRP A 48 2.33 -9.66 -18.18
C TRP A 48 1.42 -9.03 -17.11
N THR A 49 1.45 -7.69 -17.00
CA THR A 49 0.60 -6.96 -16.06
C THR A 49 -0.89 -7.12 -16.38
N LEU A 50 -1.26 -7.01 -17.68
CA LEU A 50 -2.65 -7.17 -18.11
C LEU A 50 -3.18 -8.58 -17.83
N GLU A 51 -2.37 -9.62 -18.07
CA GLU A 51 -2.72 -11.00 -17.75
C GLU A 51 -3.02 -11.22 -16.26
N ARG A 52 -2.32 -10.47 -15.35
CA ARG A 52 -2.59 -10.55 -13.89
C ARG A 52 -3.98 -10.03 -13.53
N TYR A 53 -4.52 -9.08 -14.28
CA TYR A 53 -5.89 -8.61 -14.05
C TYR A 53 -6.94 -9.66 -14.40
N ASP A 54 -6.64 -10.59 -15.31
CA ASP A 54 -7.56 -11.68 -15.71
C ASP A 54 -7.42 -12.93 -14.82
N GLU A 55 -6.43 -12.99 -13.93
CA GLU A 55 -6.20 -14.16 -13.07
C GLU A 55 -7.20 -14.27 -11.92
N GLY A 56 -7.87 -15.41 -11.85
CA GLY A 56 -8.72 -15.78 -10.73
C GLY A 56 -9.75 -14.71 -10.40
N ARG A 57 -9.67 -14.14 -9.17
CA ARG A 57 -10.57 -13.09 -8.71
C ARG A 57 -10.07 -11.67 -8.95
N ASN A 58 -8.93 -11.48 -9.57
CA ASN A 58 -8.34 -10.14 -9.75
C ASN A 58 -9.26 -9.23 -10.56
N HIS A 59 -9.87 -9.75 -11.62
CA HIS A 59 -10.82 -9.02 -12.44
C HIS A 59 -12.05 -8.56 -11.62
N ASP A 60 -12.66 -9.44 -10.86
CA ASP A 60 -13.83 -9.10 -10.04
C ASP A 60 -13.50 -8.04 -8.99
N ILE A 61 -12.32 -8.15 -8.36
CA ILE A 61 -11.82 -7.19 -7.38
C ILE A 61 -11.60 -5.81 -8.02
N MET A 62 -11.00 -5.78 -9.20
CA MET A 62 -10.75 -4.55 -9.96
C MET A 62 -12.07 -3.87 -10.35
N VAL A 63 -13.02 -4.61 -10.90
CA VAL A 63 -14.34 -4.10 -11.30
C VAL A 63 -15.08 -3.56 -10.08
N ALA A 64 -15.18 -4.33 -9.00
CA ALA A 64 -15.84 -3.90 -7.76
C ALA A 64 -15.22 -2.63 -7.17
N SER A 65 -13.88 -2.49 -7.26
CA SER A 65 -13.18 -1.28 -6.81
C SER A 65 -13.56 -0.06 -7.63
N ALA A 66 -13.60 -0.19 -8.95
CA ALA A 66 -13.97 0.90 -9.86
C ALA A 66 -15.44 1.31 -9.69
N GLU A 67 -16.34 0.34 -9.48
CA GLU A 67 -17.75 0.62 -9.21
C GLU A 67 -17.95 1.38 -7.89
N VAL A 68 -17.25 0.98 -6.81
CA VAL A 68 -17.31 1.69 -5.53
C VAL A 68 -16.82 3.13 -5.66
N GLU A 69 -15.73 3.35 -6.39
CA GLU A 69 -15.24 4.69 -6.68
C GLU A 69 -16.28 5.51 -7.44
N TYR A 70 -16.90 4.95 -8.47
CA TYR A 70 -17.91 5.64 -9.28
C TYR A 70 -19.18 5.98 -8.47
N GLU A 71 -19.71 5.01 -7.72
CA GLU A 71 -20.96 5.16 -6.96
C GLU A 71 -20.80 6.09 -5.75
N GLY A 72 -19.66 6.03 -5.08
CA GLY A 72 -19.37 6.74 -3.84
C GLY A 72 -18.53 8.00 -3.97
N TYR A 73 -18.12 8.40 -5.16
CA TYR A 73 -17.15 9.47 -5.36
C TYR A 73 -17.52 10.76 -4.65
N CYS A 74 -16.65 11.22 -3.74
CA CYS A 74 -16.85 12.39 -2.90
C CYS A 74 -18.13 12.41 -2.03
N GLN A 75 -18.82 11.25 -1.91
CA GLN A 75 -20.05 11.13 -1.12
C GLN A 75 -19.89 10.15 0.05
N TRP A 76 -19.20 9.04 -0.17
CA TRP A 76 -19.02 8.02 0.85
C TRP A 76 -17.75 8.25 1.67
N THR A 77 -17.82 7.87 2.94
CA THR A 77 -16.61 7.76 3.76
C THR A 77 -15.83 6.51 3.37
N ARG A 78 -14.52 6.48 3.64
CA ARG A 78 -13.69 5.29 3.41
C ARG A 78 -14.25 4.04 4.12
N VAL A 79 -14.84 4.17 5.29
CA VAL A 79 -15.47 3.06 6.00
C VAL A 79 -16.66 2.51 5.21
N GLN A 80 -17.47 3.39 4.62
CA GLN A 80 -18.59 2.99 3.78
C GLN A 80 -18.13 2.31 2.49
N GLU A 81 -17.14 2.89 1.82
CA GLU A 81 -16.52 2.30 0.62
C GLU A 81 -15.98 0.89 0.89
N ILE A 82 -15.31 0.66 2.03
CA ILE A 82 -14.82 -0.67 2.41
C ILE A 82 -15.99 -1.67 2.57
N MET A 83 -17.07 -1.26 3.18
CA MET A 83 -18.25 -2.13 3.36
C MET A 83 -18.92 -2.45 2.02
N GLU A 84 -19.10 -1.47 1.16
CA GLU A 84 -19.71 -1.68 -0.17
C GLU A 84 -18.80 -2.56 -1.06
N PHE A 85 -17.51 -2.31 -1.04
CA PHE A 85 -16.54 -3.17 -1.72
C PHE A 85 -16.62 -4.62 -1.23
N ALA A 86 -16.62 -4.83 0.09
CA ALA A 86 -16.75 -6.16 0.67
C ALA A 86 -18.03 -6.87 0.24
N ARG A 87 -19.17 -6.15 0.17
CA ARG A 87 -20.43 -6.69 -0.34
C ARG A 87 -20.35 -7.10 -1.80
N LYS A 88 -19.79 -6.24 -2.65
CA LYS A 88 -19.63 -6.51 -4.09
C LYS A 88 -18.80 -7.75 -4.38
N ILE A 89 -17.73 -7.97 -3.63
CA ILE A 89 -16.89 -9.18 -3.77
C ILE A 89 -17.36 -10.39 -2.97
N GLY A 90 -18.49 -10.29 -2.27
CA GLY A 90 -19.04 -11.37 -1.45
C GLY A 90 -18.23 -11.68 -0.19
N ALA A 91 -17.44 -10.74 0.30
CA ALA A 91 -16.65 -10.92 1.53
C ALA A 91 -17.51 -10.63 2.77
N HIS A 92 -17.61 -11.58 3.69
CA HIS A 92 -18.31 -11.43 4.95
C HIS A 92 -17.35 -11.20 6.12
N ARG A 93 -16.16 -11.76 6.06
CA ARG A 93 -15.10 -11.61 7.07
C ARG A 93 -14.07 -10.57 6.64
N ILE A 94 -13.72 -9.65 7.55
CA ILE A 94 -12.77 -8.57 7.29
C ILE A 94 -11.63 -8.64 8.30
N GLY A 95 -10.41 -8.86 7.81
CA GLY A 95 -9.18 -8.80 8.59
C GLY A 95 -8.74 -7.35 8.80
N ILE A 96 -8.33 -7.02 10.04
CA ILE A 96 -7.81 -5.70 10.39
C ILE A 96 -6.43 -5.88 11.01
N ALA A 97 -5.38 -5.42 10.33
CA ALA A 97 -4.03 -5.35 10.87
C ALA A 97 -3.70 -3.90 11.24
N ASN A 98 -3.40 -3.61 12.50
CA ASN A 98 -3.17 -2.24 12.93
C ASN A 98 -2.02 -2.09 13.95
N CYS A 99 -1.46 -0.88 14.01
CA CYS A 99 -0.57 -0.49 15.09
C CYS A 99 -1.32 -0.48 16.42
N ILE A 100 -0.66 -0.85 17.52
CA ILE A 100 -1.24 -0.75 18.86
C ILE A 100 -1.72 0.68 19.19
N GLY A 101 -1.05 1.70 18.64
CA GLY A 101 -1.45 3.10 18.78
C GLY A 101 -2.82 3.43 18.18
N LEU A 102 -3.32 2.61 17.25
CA LEU A 102 -4.61 2.79 16.57
C LEU A 102 -5.69 1.82 17.10
N ILE A 103 -5.47 1.22 18.27
CA ILE A 103 -6.41 0.19 18.79
C ILE A 103 -7.80 0.78 19.11
N LYS A 104 -7.88 2.06 19.47
CA LYS A 104 -9.15 2.73 19.75
C LYS A 104 -9.97 2.91 18.47
N GLU A 105 -9.33 3.37 17.40
CA GLU A 105 -9.91 3.53 16.07
C GLU A 105 -10.32 2.18 15.49
N ALA A 106 -9.47 1.17 15.60
CA ALA A 106 -9.77 -0.18 15.17
C ALA A 106 -10.99 -0.79 15.89
N ARG A 107 -11.17 -0.51 17.19
CA ARG A 107 -12.35 -0.91 17.95
C ARG A 107 -13.63 -0.25 17.44
N ILE A 108 -13.56 1.04 17.10
CA ILE A 108 -14.69 1.78 16.51
C ILE A 108 -15.04 1.17 15.17
N PHE A 109 -14.04 0.98 14.30
CA PHE A 109 -14.24 0.37 12.99
C PHE A 109 -14.85 -1.03 13.10
N ALA A 110 -14.31 -1.88 13.95
CA ALA A 110 -14.86 -3.23 14.17
C ALA A 110 -16.31 -3.21 14.66
N ARG A 111 -16.71 -2.24 15.50
CA ARG A 111 -18.12 -2.08 15.92
C ARG A 111 -19.02 -1.69 14.74
N ILE A 112 -18.57 -0.76 13.89
CA ILE A 112 -19.32 -0.37 12.70
C ILE A 112 -19.49 -1.57 11.76
N LEU A 113 -18.44 -2.33 11.52
CA LEU A 113 -18.50 -3.53 10.69
C LEU A 113 -19.51 -4.56 11.22
N ARG A 114 -19.49 -4.86 12.54
CA ARG A 114 -20.47 -5.78 13.16
C ARG A 114 -21.90 -5.28 13.05
N ALA A 115 -22.12 -3.99 13.26
CA ALA A 115 -23.44 -3.37 13.13
C ALA A 115 -23.97 -3.44 11.68
N ASN A 116 -23.10 -3.63 10.70
CA ASN A 116 -23.43 -3.76 9.28
C ASN A 116 -23.34 -5.19 8.75
N GLY A 117 -23.31 -6.18 9.64
CA GLY A 117 -23.41 -7.59 9.30
C GLY A 117 -22.09 -8.28 8.93
N PHE A 118 -20.93 -7.66 9.17
CA PHE A 118 -19.62 -8.26 8.92
C PHE A 118 -19.03 -8.91 10.17
N GLU A 119 -18.11 -9.84 9.98
CA GLU A 119 -17.29 -10.48 11.01
C GLU A 119 -15.85 -9.94 10.98
N PRO A 120 -15.53 -8.86 11.72
CA PRO A 120 -14.17 -8.36 11.77
C PRO A 120 -13.30 -9.19 12.70
N TYR A 121 -12.09 -9.50 12.26
CA TYR A 121 -11.02 -10.09 13.06
C TYR A 121 -9.78 -9.19 13.01
N ALA A 122 -9.33 -8.73 14.19
CA ALA A 122 -8.26 -7.74 14.28
C ALA A 122 -7.02 -8.31 14.97
N VAL A 123 -5.84 -7.98 14.44
CA VAL A 123 -4.54 -8.25 15.03
C VAL A 123 -3.74 -6.93 15.17
N ILE A 124 -2.94 -6.85 16.21
CA ILE A 124 -2.06 -5.70 16.44
C ILE A 124 -0.61 -6.06 16.20
N CYS A 125 0.21 -5.06 15.87
CA CYS A 125 1.63 -5.25 15.60
C CYS A 125 2.46 -5.78 16.77
N LYS A 126 1.90 -5.90 17.98
CA LYS A 126 2.58 -6.37 19.19
C LYS A 126 2.26 -7.81 19.55
N VAL A 127 1.56 -8.56 18.69
CA VAL A 127 1.33 -9.99 18.92
C VAL A 127 2.64 -10.72 19.16
N ALA A 128 2.64 -11.67 20.10
CA ALA A 128 3.78 -12.39 20.67
C ALA A 128 4.66 -11.59 21.65
N GLY A 129 4.57 -10.26 21.73
CA GLY A 129 5.22 -9.46 22.78
C GLY A 129 6.74 -9.59 22.89
N LYS A 130 7.44 -9.94 21.82
CA LYS A 130 8.90 -10.14 21.82
C LYS A 130 9.65 -8.85 22.09
N ALA A 131 10.67 -8.90 22.95
CA ALA A 131 11.53 -7.77 23.22
C ALA A 131 12.34 -7.38 21.97
N LYS A 132 12.57 -6.08 21.77
CA LYS A 132 13.40 -5.57 20.68
C LYS A 132 14.83 -6.13 20.74
N SER A 133 15.40 -6.23 21.92
CA SER A 133 16.74 -6.78 22.15
C SER A 133 16.87 -8.26 21.74
N SER A 134 15.77 -9.02 21.76
CA SER A 134 15.79 -10.44 21.36
C SER A 134 16.03 -10.67 19.87
N ILE A 135 15.95 -9.62 19.04
CA ILE A 135 16.21 -9.64 17.61
C ILE A 135 17.38 -8.76 17.19
N GLY A 136 18.24 -8.37 18.14
CA GLY A 136 19.44 -7.59 17.88
C GLY A 136 19.27 -6.08 17.84
N ILE A 137 18.10 -5.54 18.19
CA ILE A 137 17.91 -4.10 18.34
C ILE A 137 18.58 -3.66 19.67
N PRO A 138 19.38 -2.58 19.70
CA PRO A 138 20.02 -2.09 20.90
C PRO A 138 19.04 -1.90 22.06
N LYS A 139 19.45 -2.29 23.26
CA LYS A 139 18.58 -2.30 24.45
C LYS A 139 18.07 -0.90 24.83
N GLU A 140 18.83 0.13 24.57
CA GLU A 140 18.43 1.54 24.77
C GLU A 140 17.20 1.93 23.95
N CYS A 141 16.95 1.28 22.82
CA CYS A 141 15.75 1.49 21.99
C CYS A 141 14.46 0.96 22.65
N GLU A 142 14.57 0.19 23.72
CA GLU A 142 13.42 -0.29 24.49
C GLU A 142 12.77 0.81 25.35
N SER A 143 13.49 1.92 25.58
CA SER A 143 12.95 3.10 26.30
C SER A 143 11.71 3.71 25.62
N ILE A 144 11.59 3.55 24.29
CA ILE A 144 10.44 4.02 23.50
C ILE A 144 9.36 2.94 23.36
N GLY A 145 9.56 1.80 24.00
CA GLY A 145 8.65 0.66 23.93
C GLY A 145 9.41 -0.66 23.80
N ALA A 146 9.26 -1.53 24.78
CA ALA A 146 10.06 -2.75 24.92
C ALA A 146 9.77 -3.80 23.83
N ALA A 147 8.50 -3.97 23.46
CA ALA A 147 8.11 -4.98 22.46
C ALA A 147 8.34 -4.48 21.03
N MET A 148 8.92 -5.35 20.21
CA MET A 148 9.03 -5.11 18.78
C MET A 148 7.67 -5.06 18.07
N CYS A 149 7.61 -4.45 16.89
CA CYS A 149 6.51 -4.64 15.95
C CYS A 149 6.73 -5.93 15.17
N ASN A 150 5.70 -6.73 15.00
CA ASN A 150 5.76 -8.01 14.32
C ASN A 150 4.77 -8.04 13.15
N PRO A 151 5.09 -7.40 12.01
CA PRO A 151 4.19 -7.33 10.85
C PRO A 151 4.16 -8.63 10.03
N ILE A 152 5.05 -9.58 10.34
CA ILE A 152 5.18 -10.84 9.57
C ILE A 152 4.27 -11.93 10.15
N LEU A 153 3.89 -11.81 11.43
CA LEU A 153 3.03 -12.76 12.10
C LEU A 153 1.57 -12.58 11.68
#